data_d58e6c8ae8948ac855c5bb0cc8360841
#
_entry.id   d58e6c8ae8948ac855c5bb0cc8360841
#
_cell.length_a   1.000
_cell.length_b   1.000
_cell.length_c   1.000
_cell.angle_alpha   90.00
_cell.angle_beta   90.00
_cell.angle_gamma   90.00
#
_symmetry.space_group_name_H-M   'P 1'
#
loop_
_entity.id
_entity.type
_entity.pdbx_description
1 polymer ?
#
loop_
_entity_poly.entity_id
_entity_poly.type
_entity_poly.pdbx_seq_one_letter_code
_entity_poly.pdbx_strand_id
1 'polypeptide(L)'
;MLVSWAVPKGPSLDPKEKRLAMAVEDHPLDYARFEGVIPAGEYGGGTVMVWDIGTYDLEDDGSFDSAMRRGRLVFALHGRKLKGGWTLVRTGGRKWLLMKRKDRSASTADVTTNKPRSVLTRRLLAGIARDEGGDVARAATGDPSSIATG
;
A
#
# COMPACT_ATOMS: atom_id res chain seq x y z
N MET A 1 0.83 7.73 15.49
CA MET A 1 0.63 8.27 14.13
C MET A 1 1.20 7.33 13.10
N LEU A 2 0.48 7.12 12.01
CA LEU A 2 0.95 6.34 10.88
C LEU A 2 1.76 7.24 9.95
N VAL A 3 3.06 6.99 9.83
CA VAL A 3 3.88 7.62 8.79
C VAL A 3 3.45 7.01 7.46
N SER A 4 3.16 7.85 6.47
CA SER A 4 2.39 7.44 5.30
C SER A 4 3.01 7.89 3.99
N TRP A 5 2.87 7.07 2.97
CA TRP A 5 3.24 7.37 1.59
C TRP A 5 2.09 6.99 0.66
N ALA A 6 1.90 7.80 -0.37
CA ALA A 6 1.03 7.44 -1.48
C ALA A 6 1.85 6.75 -2.56
N VAL A 7 1.43 5.57 -2.99
CA VAL A 7 2.09 4.79 -4.04
C VAL A 7 1.09 4.63 -5.20
N PRO A 8 1.08 5.56 -6.18
CA PRO A 8 0.01 5.59 -7.19
C PRO A 8 -0.19 4.32 -7.99
N LYS A 9 0.89 3.59 -8.25
CA LYS A 9 0.81 2.32 -9.00
C LYS A 9 0.79 1.09 -8.10
N GLY A 10 0.76 1.29 -6.78
CA GLY A 10 0.84 0.21 -5.82
C GLY A 10 2.23 -0.43 -5.75
N PRO A 11 2.41 -1.40 -4.84
CA PRO A 11 3.69 -2.08 -4.69
C PRO A 11 3.92 -3.10 -5.81
N SER A 12 5.18 -3.34 -6.15
CA SER A 12 5.59 -4.40 -7.07
C SER A 12 6.48 -5.41 -6.35
N LEU A 13 6.27 -6.68 -6.61
CA LEU A 13 7.12 -7.76 -6.08
C LEU A 13 8.37 -7.99 -6.92
N ASP A 14 8.49 -7.31 -8.07
CA ASP A 14 9.63 -7.43 -8.95
C ASP A 14 10.75 -6.49 -8.50
N PRO A 15 11.93 -7.02 -8.10
CA PRO A 15 13.03 -6.18 -7.65
C PRO A 15 13.56 -5.21 -8.71
N LYS A 16 13.25 -5.43 -9.97
CA LYS A 16 13.65 -4.55 -11.07
C LYS A 16 12.76 -3.31 -11.18
N GLU A 17 11.57 -3.35 -10.59
CA GLU A 17 10.63 -2.24 -10.65
C GLU A 17 10.80 -1.31 -9.45
N LYS A 18 10.87 -0.01 -9.74
CA LYS A 18 10.92 1.05 -8.73
C LYS A 18 9.60 1.79 -8.76
N ARG A 19 8.89 1.77 -7.65
CA ARG A 19 7.58 2.42 -7.56
C ARG A 19 7.70 3.75 -6.84
N LEU A 20 7.17 4.80 -7.46
CA LEU A 20 7.10 6.11 -6.82
C LEU A 20 6.28 6.00 -5.53
N ALA A 21 6.82 6.55 -4.44
CA ALA A 21 6.14 6.65 -3.17
C ALA A 21 6.28 8.10 -2.69
N MET A 22 5.14 8.80 -2.59
CA MET A 22 5.13 10.20 -2.17
C MET A 22 4.81 10.27 -0.68
N ALA A 23 5.73 10.83 0.10
CA ALA A 23 5.47 11.07 1.52
C ALA A 23 4.29 12.04 1.66
N VAL A 24 3.33 11.66 2.48
CA VAL A 24 2.14 12.46 2.77
C VAL A 24 2.05 12.70 4.28
N GLU A 25 1.03 13.44 4.71
CA GLU A 25 0.81 13.71 6.13
C GLU A 25 0.62 12.42 6.92
N ASP A 26 1.11 12.40 8.16
CA ASP A 26 0.87 11.29 9.06
C ASP A 26 -0.63 11.14 9.30
N HIS A 27 -1.08 9.90 9.41
CA HIS A 27 -2.48 9.59 9.68
C HIS A 27 -2.66 9.07 11.12
N PRO A 28 -3.84 9.26 11.73
CA PRO A 28 -4.15 8.66 13.03
C PRO A 28 -4.07 7.12 12.95
N LEU A 29 -3.70 6.47 14.05
CA LEU A 29 -3.59 5.01 14.11
C LEU A 29 -4.91 4.31 13.78
N ASP A 30 -6.04 4.90 14.13
CA ASP A 30 -7.36 4.35 13.83
C ASP A 30 -7.60 4.13 12.34
N TYR A 31 -6.91 4.92 11.51
CA TYR A 31 -7.02 4.83 10.06
C TYR A 31 -6.50 3.50 9.49
N ALA A 32 -5.65 2.80 10.25
CA ALA A 32 -5.05 1.55 9.78
C ALA A 32 -6.08 0.46 9.48
N ARG A 33 -7.28 0.55 10.04
CA ARG A 33 -8.36 -0.44 9.81
C ARG A 33 -9.59 0.16 9.15
N PHE A 34 -9.46 1.36 8.60
CA PHE A 34 -10.59 2.04 7.98
C PHE A 34 -10.84 1.50 6.57
N GLU A 35 -12.07 1.03 6.33
CA GLU A 35 -12.60 0.74 5.00
C GLU A 35 -13.90 1.52 4.82
N GLY A 36 -14.03 2.21 3.71
CA GLY A 36 -15.21 3.02 3.46
C GLY A 36 -14.96 4.05 2.38
N VAL A 37 -15.65 5.18 2.51
CA VAL A 37 -15.60 6.25 1.52
C VAL A 37 -15.11 7.54 2.19
N ILE A 38 -14.08 8.15 1.60
CA ILE A 38 -13.59 9.46 2.00
C ILE A 38 -14.33 10.52 1.17
N PRO A 39 -14.79 11.63 1.79
CA PRO A 39 -15.50 12.68 1.05
C PRO A 39 -14.70 13.22 -0.13
N ALA A 40 -15.42 13.58 -1.19
CA ALA A 40 -14.85 14.21 -2.37
C ALA A 40 -14.16 15.52 -2.00
N GLY A 41 -13.04 15.81 -2.66
CA GLY A 41 -12.27 17.03 -2.41
C GLY A 41 -11.16 16.89 -1.40
N GLU A 42 -11.13 15.82 -0.62
CA GLU A 42 -10.00 15.52 0.25
C GLU A 42 -8.94 14.69 -0.50
N TYR A 43 -7.68 14.83 -0.08
CA TYR A 43 -6.59 14.06 -0.66
C TYR A 43 -6.85 12.56 -0.47
N GLY A 44 -6.80 11.81 -1.57
CA GLY A 44 -7.12 10.38 -1.53
C GLY A 44 -8.60 10.10 -1.41
N GLY A 45 -9.47 11.10 -1.67
CA GLY A 45 -10.92 10.92 -1.63
C GLY A 45 -11.40 9.79 -2.52
N GLY A 46 -12.45 9.08 -2.08
CA GLY A 46 -13.01 7.94 -2.76
C GLY A 46 -13.10 6.73 -1.87
N THR A 47 -13.20 5.55 -2.48
CA THR A 47 -13.33 4.29 -1.74
C THR A 47 -11.97 3.81 -1.26
N VAL A 48 -11.91 3.43 0.01
CA VAL A 48 -10.70 2.98 0.69
C VAL A 48 -10.86 1.54 1.15
N MET A 49 -9.84 0.74 0.85
CA MET A 49 -9.75 -0.67 1.25
C MET A 49 -8.50 -0.86 2.10
N VAL A 50 -8.59 -1.68 3.13
CA VAL A 50 -7.40 -2.21 3.80
C VAL A 50 -6.92 -3.43 3.00
N TRP A 51 -6.02 -3.18 2.06
CA TRP A 51 -5.57 -4.20 1.11
C TRP A 51 -4.63 -5.21 1.75
N ASP A 52 -3.77 -4.76 2.67
CA ASP A 52 -2.89 -5.64 3.44
C ASP A 52 -2.66 -5.06 4.83
N ILE A 53 -2.32 -5.92 5.77
CA ILE A 53 -2.02 -5.54 7.14
C ILE A 53 -1.02 -6.53 7.73
N GLY A 54 -0.16 -6.04 8.61
CA GLY A 54 0.84 -6.87 9.28
C GLY A 54 1.79 -6.03 10.10
N THR A 55 2.95 -6.60 10.35
CA THR A 55 4.04 -5.95 11.07
C THR A 55 5.24 -5.77 10.16
N TYR A 56 6.20 -5.00 10.61
CA TYR A 56 7.47 -4.86 9.91
C TYR A 56 8.63 -4.84 10.90
N ASP A 57 9.78 -5.28 10.42
CA ASP A 57 11.04 -5.19 11.15
C ASP A 57 12.00 -4.31 10.37
N LEU A 58 12.51 -3.28 11.03
CA LEU A 58 13.54 -2.43 10.45
C LEU A 58 14.88 -3.17 10.51
N GLU A 59 15.54 -3.32 9.38
CA GLU A 59 16.82 -4.04 9.31
C GLU A 59 18.03 -3.18 9.71
N ASP A 60 17.80 -1.93 10.05
CA ASP A 60 18.84 -1.00 10.41
C ASP A 60 19.09 -1.03 11.93
N ASP A 61 20.33 -0.85 12.35
CA ASP A 61 20.71 -0.78 13.77
C ASP A 61 20.25 0.53 14.43
N GLY A 62 19.77 1.50 13.64
CA GLY A 62 19.28 2.77 14.15
C GLY A 62 17.78 2.77 14.41
N SER A 63 17.30 3.89 14.93
CA SER A 63 15.88 4.10 15.10
C SER A 63 15.19 4.38 13.78
N PHE A 64 13.86 4.23 13.75
CA PHE A 64 13.04 4.62 12.60
C PHE A 64 13.25 6.10 12.22
N ASP A 65 13.27 7.00 13.22
CA ASP A 65 13.48 8.42 12.97
C ASP A 65 14.84 8.69 12.34
N SER A 66 15.86 7.99 12.77
CA SER A 66 17.21 8.10 12.22
C SER A 66 17.24 7.65 10.75
N ALA A 67 16.60 6.52 10.44
CA ALA A 67 16.51 6.02 9.07
C ALA A 67 15.72 6.98 8.18
N MET A 68 14.63 7.56 8.68
CA MET A 68 13.85 8.58 7.96
C MET A 68 14.70 9.80 7.61
N ARG A 69 15.50 10.28 8.56
CA ARG A 69 16.40 11.42 8.31
C ARG A 69 17.46 11.11 7.27
N ARG A 70 17.99 9.89 7.27
CA ARG A 70 18.95 9.45 6.24
C ARG A 70 18.30 9.27 4.88
N GLY A 71 16.97 9.16 4.82
CA GLY A 71 16.25 8.95 3.59
C GLY A 71 16.37 7.51 3.05
N ARG A 72 16.55 6.54 3.92
CA ARG A 72 16.62 5.14 3.52
C ARG A 72 16.07 4.24 4.61
N LEU A 73 15.04 3.50 4.26
CA LEU A 73 14.42 2.49 5.11
C LEU A 73 14.59 1.13 4.46
N VAL A 74 15.23 0.21 5.17
CA VAL A 74 15.35 -1.19 4.76
C VAL A 74 14.60 -2.01 5.79
N PHE A 75 13.59 -2.76 5.37
CA PHE A 75 12.69 -3.43 6.30
C PHE A 75 12.16 -4.74 5.72
N ALA A 76 11.72 -5.60 6.61
CA ALA A 76 11.01 -6.82 6.24
C ALA A 76 9.53 -6.64 6.59
N LEU A 77 8.66 -7.00 5.67
CA LEU A 77 7.21 -7.00 5.88
C LEU A 77 6.73 -8.40 6.27
N HIS A 78 5.82 -8.42 7.22
CA HIS A 78 5.11 -9.62 7.67
C HIS A 78 3.62 -9.41 7.50
N GLY A 79 3.21 -9.09 6.26
CA GLY A 79 1.83 -8.93 5.89
C GLY A 79 1.18 -10.25 5.52
N ARG A 80 -0.08 -10.20 5.17
CA ARG A 80 -0.79 -11.36 4.65
C ARG A 80 -0.49 -11.59 3.17
N LYS A 81 -0.24 -10.50 2.43
CA LYS A 81 0.08 -10.52 0.99
C LYS A 81 1.52 -10.15 0.72
N LEU A 82 2.02 -9.09 1.37
CA LEU A 82 3.37 -8.60 1.19
C LEU A 82 4.28 -9.18 2.25
N LYS A 83 5.36 -9.80 1.81
CA LYS A 83 6.34 -10.45 2.68
C LYS A 83 7.75 -10.13 2.23
N GLY A 84 8.72 -10.43 3.09
CA GLY A 84 10.11 -10.29 2.76
C GLY A 84 10.65 -8.88 2.83
N GLY A 85 11.81 -8.68 2.20
CA GLY A 85 12.56 -7.44 2.28
C GLY A 85 12.15 -6.39 1.28
N TRP A 86 12.16 -5.15 1.74
CA TRP A 86 11.78 -3.96 0.96
C TRP A 86 12.71 -2.81 1.27
N THR A 87 12.80 -1.87 0.36
CA THR A 87 13.58 -0.65 0.56
C THR A 87 12.75 0.56 0.12
N LEU A 88 12.77 1.61 0.94
CA LEU A 88 12.26 2.94 0.60
C LEU A 88 13.44 3.90 0.62
N VAL A 89 13.67 4.57 -0.51
CA VAL A 89 14.78 5.52 -0.66
C VAL A 89 14.24 6.86 -1.12
N ARG A 90 14.57 7.93 -0.37
CA ARG A 90 14.20 9.28 -0.75
C ARG A 90 15.09 9.76 -1.90
N THR A 91 14.48 10.27 -2.95
CA THR A 91 15.18 10.82 -4.11
C THR A 91 15.22 12.35 -4.08
N GLY A 92 14.30 12.99 -3.37
CA GLY A 92 14.28 14.44 -3.21
C GLY A 92 12.95 14.92 -2.65
N GLY A 93 12.97 15.83 -1.69
CA GLY A 93 11.77 16.35 -1.06
C GLY A 93 10.88 15.24 -0.49
N ARG A 94 9.66 15.15 -0.98
CA ARG A 94 8.71 14.10 -0.57
C ARG A 94 8.71 12.87 -1.47
N LYS A 95 9.58 12.85 -2.49
CA LYS A 95 9.65 11.74 -3.44
C LYS A 95 10.54 10.64 -2.91
N TRP A 96 10.01 9.43 -2.86
CA TRP A 96 10.69 8.21 -2.48
C TRP A 96 10.47 7.14 -3.55
N LEU A 97 11.31 6.13 -3.54
CA LEU A 97 11.12 4.94 -4.37
C LEU A 97 10.96 3.72 -3.47
N LEU A 98 9.92 2.94 -3.75
CA LEU A 98 9.65 1.67 -3.07
C LEU A 98 10.11 0.53 -3.97
N MET A 99 10.93 -0.36 -3.43
CA MET A 99 11.52 -1.46 -4.18
C MET A 99 11.47 -2.74 -3.37
N LYS A 100 11.14 -3.85 -4.05
CA LYS A 100 11.27 -5.18 -3.47
C LYS A 100 12.72 -5.62 -3.53
N ARG A 101 13.21 -6.19 -2.45
CA ARG A 101 14.56 -6.80 -2.43
C ARG A 101 14.51 -8.18 -3.09
N LYS A 102 15.67 -8.63 -3.61
CA LYS A 102 15.81 -9.96 -4.17
C LYS A 102 15.83 -10.99 -3.06
N ASP A 103 14.72 -11.68 -2.87
CA ASP A 103 14.60 -12.73 -1.88
C ASP A 103 13.51 -13.72 -2.31
N ARG A 104 13.18 -14.64 -1.43
CA ARG A 104 12.20 -15.71 -1.69
C ARG A 104 10.80 -15.17 -2.01
N SER A 105 10.48 -13.96 -1.54
CA SER A 105 9.18 -13.32 -1.75
C SER A 105 9.11 -12.54 -3.06
N ALA A 106 10.22 -12.37 -3.78
CA ALA A 106 10.24 -11.65 -5.04
C ALA A 106 9.49 -12.43 -6.13
N SER A 107 8.79 -11.70 -7.00
CA SER A 107 8.00 -12.30 -8.08
C SER A 107 7.76 -11.27 -9.18
N THR A 108 7.62 -11.74 -10.41
CA THR A 108 7.18 -10.90 -11.53
C THR A 108 5.65 -10.85 -11.64
N ALA A 109 4.93 -11.62 -10.83
CA ALA A 109 3.47 -11.61 -10.82
C ALA A 109 2.95 -10.29 -10.23
N ASP A 110 1.85 -9.80 -10.78
CA ASP A 110 1.21 -8.58 -10.29
C ASP A 110 0.33 -8.91 -9.07
N VAL A 111 0.84 -8.59 -7.88
CA VAL A 111 0.16 -8.91 -6.63
C VAL A 111 -1.16 -8.14 -6.49
N THR A 112 -1.26 -6.94 -7.05
CA THR A 112 -2.49 -6.14 -6.96
C THR A 112 -3.60 -6.74 -7.81
N THR A 113 -3.26 -7.38 -8.93
CA THR A 113 -4.20 -8.10 -9.78
C THR A 113 -4.55 -9.47 -9.20
N ASN A 114 -3.55 -10.18 -8.68
CA ASN A 114 -3.74 -11.56 -8.20
C ASN A 114 -4.40 -11.63 -6.82
N LYS A 115 -4.23 -10.60 -6.00
CA LYS A 115 -4.78 -10.55 -4.65
C LYS A 115 -5.45 -9.20 -4.40
N PRO A 116 -6.59 -8.92 -5.08
CA PRO A 116 -7.17 -7.58 -5.10
C PRO A 116 -8.09 -7.26 -3.92
N ARG A 117 -8.44 -8.24 -3.09
CA ARG A 117 -9.49 -8.10 -2.07
C ARG A 117 -8.94 -7.59 -0.75
N SER A 118 -9.83 -6.92 0.01
CA SER A 118 -9.56 -6.52 1.39
C SER A 118 -9.12 -7.71 2.24
N VAL A 119 -8.10 -7.52 3.07
CA VAL A 119 -7.70 -8.53 4.06
C VAL A 119 -8.61 -8.55 5.27
N LEU A 120 -9.40 -7.49 5.50
CA LEU A 120 -10.34 -7.41 6.62
C LEU A 120 -11.72 -7.97 6.27
N THR A 121 -12.26 -7.60 5.10
CA THR A 121 -13.64 -7.92 4.73
C THR A 121 -13.78 -8.75 3.47
N ARG A 122 -12.68 -9.00 2.76
CA ARG A 122 -12.62 -9.75 1.50
C ARG A 122 -13.42 -9.12 0.36
N ARG A 123 -13.83 -7.86 0.51
CA ARG A 123 -14.54 -7.13 -0.54
C ARG A 123 -13.56 -6.59 -1.58
N LEU A 124 -14.03 -6.41 -2.79
CA LEU A 124 -13.40 -5.56 -3.80
C LEU A 124 -13.74 -4.10 -3.53
N LEU A 125 -13.02 -3.17 -4.17
CA LEU A 125 -13.32 -1.73 -4.03
C LEU A 125 -14.76 -1.44 -4.39
N ALA A 126 -15.27 -2.00 -5.49
CA ALA A 126 -16.67 -1.82 -5.90
C ALA A 126 -17.64 -2.30 -4.82
N GLY A 127 -17.34 -3.40 -4.13
CA GLY A 127 -18.15 -3.91 -3.04
C GLY A 127 -18.18 -2.98 -1.84
N ILE A 128 -17.05 -2.41 -1.46
CA ILE A 128 -16.97 -1.44 -0.38
C ILE A 128 -17.77 -0.19 -0.73
N ALA A 129 -17.61 0.33 -1.94
CA ALA A 129 -18.35 1.51 -2.40
C ALA A 129 -19.86 1.28 -2.36
N ARG A 130 -20.31 0.11 -2.83
CA ARG A 130 -21.73 -0.25 -2.80
C ARG A 130 -22.30 -0.28 -1.38
N ASP A 131 -21.55 -0.90 -0.46
CA ASP A 131 -22.01 -1.07 0.92
C ASP A 131 -21.93 0.22 1.74
N GLU A 132 -21.00 1.11 1.40
CA GLU A 132 -20.73 2.32 2.16
C GLU A 132 -21.23 3.61 1.47
N GLY A 133 -22.01 3.47 0.39
CA GLY A 133 -22.63 4.61 -0.27
C GLY A 133 -21.73 5.43 -1.17
N GLY A 134 -20.67 4.83 -1.69
CA GLY A 134 -19.76 5.49 -2.61
C GLY A 134 -20.11 5.32 -4.08
N ASP A 135 -19.23 5.81 -4.95
CA ASP A 135 -19.35 5.70 -6.40
C ASP A 135 -18.83 4.34 -6.85
N VAL A 136 -19.74 3.40 -7.07
CA VAL A 136 -19.41 2.01 -7.44
C VAL A 136 -18.66 1.93 -8.77
N ALA A 137 -19.09 2.70 -9.78
CA ALA A 137 -18.44 2.67 -11.08
C ALA A 137 -16.98 3.15 -11.01
N ARG A 138 -16.73 4.23 -10.26
CA ARG A 138 -15.39 4.75 -10.06
C ARG A 138 -14.53 3.79 -9.25
N ALA A 139 -15.06 3.22 -8.18
CA ALA A 139 -14.35 2.25 -7.35
C ALA A 139 -13.96 1.01 -8.15
N ALA A 140 -14.84 0.54 -9.04
CA ALA A 140 -14.57 -0.62 -9.87
C ALA A 140 -13.36 -0.43 -10.79
N THR A 141 -12.99 0.81 -11.13
CA THR A 141 -11.80 1.07 -11.94
C THR A 141 -10.50 0.70 -11.23
N GLY A 142 -10.51 0.64 -9.90
CA GLY A 142 -9.37 0.20 -9.10
C GLY A 142 -9.31 -1.32 -8.93
N ASP A 143 -10.36 -2.04 -9.28
CA ASP A 143 -10.37 -3.50 -9.25
C ASP A 143 -9.88 -4.06 -10.59
N PRO A 144 -9.21 -5.23 -10.58
CA PRO A 144 -8.79 -5.85 -11.84
C PRO A 144 -9.99 -6.22 -12.72
N SER A 145 -9.90 -5.92 -14.02
CA SER A 145 -10.95 -6.23 -14.97
C SER A 145 -11.11 -7.72 -15.25
N SER A 146 -10.09 -8.52 -14.92
CA SER A 146 -10.03 -9.95 -15.20
C SER A 146 -10.38 -10.83 -14.01
N ILE A 147 -10.97 -10.27 -12.96
CA ILE A 147 -11.36 -11.07 -11.79
C ILE A 147 -12.50 -12.00 -12.19
N ALA A 148 -12.27 -13.29 -12.00
CA ALA A 148 -13.34 -14.27 -12.12
C ALA A 148 -14.36 -14.02 -11.01
N THR A 149 -15.62 -13.87 -11.41
CA THR A 149 -16.72 -13.75 -10.47
C THR A 149 -16.92 -15.12 -9.78
N GLY A 150 -16.62 -15.14 -8.51
CA GLY A 150 -16.77 -16.39 -7.78
C GLY A 150 -16.52 -16.18 -6.33
#